data_293a3e729b3596f5f63686d0fc573f3d
#
_entry.id   293a3e729b3596f5f63686d0fc573f3d
#
_cell.length_a   1.000
_cell.length_b   1.000
_cell.length_c   1.000
_cell.angle_alpha   90.00
_cell.angle_beta   90.00
_cell.angle_gamma   90.00
#
_symmetry.space_group_name_H-M   'P 1'
#
loop_
_entity.id
_entity.type
_entity.pdbx_description
1 polymer ?
#
loop_
_entity_poly.entity_id
_entity_poly.type
_entity_poly.pdbx_seq_one_letter_code
_entity_poly.pdbx_strand_id
1 'polypeptide(L)'
;DLIFLGERGQAKTRMIRQLTALLDEWLPIVAGSEIHDDPFAPVSAYAQQLVAEQGDETPIRWVHRDDRYVEKLATPDVSIADLIGEIDPIRVAEGRYLADESTIHYGLIPRTNRGIFCINELPDLAEKVQVGLFNVMEERDFQVKGFKVRLPLDVLVVASANPEDYTRRGRI
;
A
#
# COMPACT_ATOMS: atom_id res chain seq x y z
N ASP A 1 -5.42 -11.73 -0.06
CA ASP A 1 -4.99 -11.24 -1.37
C ASP A 1 -5.65 -12.06 -2.47
N LEU A 2 -5.90 -11.45 -3.64
CA LEU A 2 -6.65 -12.04 -4.73
C LEU A 2 -5.93 -11.82 -6.07
N ILE A 3 -6.01 -12.83 -6.95
CA ILE A 3 -5.59 -12.69 -8.34
C ILE A 3 -6.77 -13.01 -9.26
N PHE A 4 -7.08 -12.09 -10.18
CA PHE A 4 -8.07 -12.26 -11.23
C PHE A 4 -7.38 -12.67 -12.53
N LEU A 5 -7.55 -13.92 -12.92
CA LEU A 5 -7.04 -14.46 -14.18
C LEU A 5 -8.13 -14.49 -15.24
N GLY A 6 -7.82 -14.09 -16.44
CA GLY A 6 -8.76 -14.15 -17.56
C GLY A 6 -8.28 -13.32 -18.75
N GLU A 7 -8.84 -13.57 -19.92
CA GLU A 7 -8.50 -12.87 -21.15
C GLU A 7 -8.86 -11.39 -21.12
N ARG A 8 -8.32 -10.64 -22.07
CA ARG A 8 -8.68 -9.22 -22.26
C ARG A 8 -10.19 -9.10 -22.54
N GLY A 9 -10.80 -8.05 -22.02
CA GLY A 9 -12.23 -7.78 -22.23
C GLY A 9 -13.19 -8.51 -21.28
N GLN A 10 -12.72 -9.38 -20.38
CA GLN A 10 -13.57 -10.10 -19.40
C GLN A 10 -13.98 -9.26 -18.19
N ALA A 11 -13.89 -7.96 -18.27
CA ALA A 11 -14.32 -7.02 -17.23
C ALA A 11 -13.63 -7.20 -15.84
N LYS A 12 -12.42 -7.80 -15.77
CA LYS A 12 -11.68 -8.01 -14.52
C LYS A 12 -11.57 -6.74 -13.68
N THR A 13 -11.09 -5.66 -14.28
CA THR A 13 -10.93 -4.35 -13.59
C THR A 13 -12.26 -3.81 -13.08
N ARG A 14 -13.35 -4.00 -13.83
CA ARG A 14 -14.68 -3.58 -13.38
C ARG A 14 -15.15 -4.37 -12.16
N MET A 15 -14.90 -5.69 -12.13
CA MET A 15 -15.21 -6.52 -10.96
C MET A 15 -14.37 -6.12 -9.74
N ILE A 16 -13.08 -5.88 -9.94
CA ILE A 16 -12.17 -5.46 -8.87
C ILE A 16 -12.63 -4.13 -8.25
N ARG A 17 -13.00 -3.15 -9.07
CA ARG A 17 -13.52 -1.87 -8.59
C ARG A 17 -14.80 -2.01 -7.75
N GLN A 18 -15.63 -2.99 -8.03
CA GLN A 18 -16.83 -3.25 -7.23
C GLN A 18 -16.54 -3.81 -5.84
N LEU A 19 -15.32 -4.30 -5.57
CA LEU A 19 -14.92 -4.73 -4.23
C LEU A 19 -14.94 -3.59 -3.21
N THR A 20 -14.87 -2.35 -3.65
CA THR A 20 -15.04 -1.18 -2.76
C THR A 20 -16.37 -1.19 -2.02
N ALA A 21 -17.42 -1.80 -2.61
CA ALA A 21 -18.71 -1.93 -1.97
C ALA A 21 -18.71 -2.83 -0.72
N LEU A 22 -17.66 -3.64 -0.53
CA LEU A 22 -17.46 -4.48 0.65
C LEU A 22 -16.79 -3.73 1.82
N LEU A 23 -16.25 -2.53 1.56
CA LEU A 23 -15.68 -1.68 2.59
C LEU A 23 -16.78 -0.88 3.29
N ASP A 24 -16.55 -0.55 4.56
CA ASP A 24 -17.39 0.44 5.27
C ASP A 24 -17.39 1.75 4.49
N GLU A 25 -18.55 2.36 4.37
CA GLU A 25 -18.71 3.59 3.59
C GLU A 25 -17.81 4.71 4.09
N TRP A 26 -17.72 4.86 5.40
CA TRP A 26 -16.86 5.85 6.06
C TRP A 26 -15.99 5.20 7.12
N LEU A 27 -14.75 5.64 7.20
CA LEU A 27 -13.76 5.14 8.14
C LEU A 27 -13.06 6.31 8.84
N PRO A 28 -12.96 6.33 10.19
CA PRO A 28 -12.17 7.34 10.88
C PRO A 28 -10.67 7.01 10.78
N ILE A 29 -9.89 8.03 10.53
CA ILE A 29 -8.43 7.98 10.58
C ILE A 29 -7.89 9.12 11.45
N VAL A 30 -6.69 8.96 11.99
CA VAL A 30 -5.97 10.05 12.65
C VAL A 30 -5.72 11.15 11.62
N ALA A 31 -6.12 12.38 11.93
CA ALA A 31 -5.93 13.51 11.02
C ALA A 31 -4.43 13.74 10.75
N GLY A 32 -4.06 13.94 9.48
CA GLY A 32 -2.66 14.08 9.06
C GLY A 32 -1.89 12.78 8.86
N SER A 33 -2.46 11.62 9.21
CA SER A 33 -1.85 10.33 8.89
C SER A 33 -1.76 10.12 7.37
N GLU A 34 -0.57 9.74 6.90
CA GLU A 34 -0.32 9.40 5.50
C GLU A 34 -0.75 7.97 5.14
N ILE A 35 -0.94 7.10 6.15
CA ILE A 35 -1.24 5.68 5.99
C ILE A 35 -2.58 5.27 6.61
N HIS A 36 -3.53 6.19 6.70
CA HIS A 36 -4.88 5.91 7.22
C HIS A 36 -4.88 5.25 8.60
N ASP A 37 -4.04 5.75 9.54
CA ASP A 37 -3.96 5.20 10.89
C ASP A 37 -5.32 5.15 11.60
N ASP A 38 -5.57 4.02 12.25
CA ASP A 38 -6.72 3.84 13.12
C ASP A 38 -6.52 4.66 14.40
N PRO A 39 -7.46 5.52 14.79
CA PRO A 39 -7.35 6.26 16.05
C PRO A 39 -7.23 5.38 17.30
N PHE A 40 -7.78 4.16 17.26
CA PHE A 40 -7.74 3.20 18.35
C PHE A 40 -6.55 2.24 18.31
N ALA A 41 -5.91 2.10 17.15
CA ALA A 41 -4.77 1.21 16.95
C ALA A 41 -3.78 1.82 15.94
N PRO A 42 -3.18 2.98 16.25
CA PRO A 42 -2.28 3.66 15.33
C PRO A 42 -1.02 2.85 15.09
N VAL A 43 -0.57 2.84 13.84
CA VAL A 43 0.59 2.05 13.38
C VAL A 43 1.80 2.94 13.16
N SER A 44 1.62 4.15 12.57
CA SER A 44 2.72 5.08 12.32
C SER A 44 3.19 5.77 13.62
N ALA A 45 4.48 6.08 13.70
CA ALA A 45 5.05 6.82 14.81
C ALA A 45 4.36 8.18 15.00
N TYR A 46 4.01 8.86 13.91
CA TYR A 46 3.25 10.11 13.93
C TYR A 46 1.92 9.96 14.67
N ALA A 47 1.11 8.97 14.26
CA ALA A 47 -0.21 8.78 14.83
C ALA A 47 -0.14 8.26 16.28
N GLN A 48 0.82 7.38 16.59
CA GLN A 48 1.06 6.89 17.95
C GLN A 48 1.41 8.03 18.89
N GLN A 49 2.30 8.93 18.48
CA GLN A 49 2.67 10.08 19.29
C GLN A 49 1.47 11.01 19.50
N LEU A 50 0.73 11.34 18.44
CA LEU A 50 -0.41 12.24 18.51
C LEU A 50 -1.51 11.70 19.43
N VAL A 51 -1.83 10.41 19.33
CA VAL A 51 -2.80 9.75 20.21
C VAL A 51 -2.31 9.69 21.66
N ALA A 52 -1.01 9.43 21.89
CA ALA A 52 -0.44 9.43 23.24
C ALA A 52 -0.48 10.82 23.91
N GLU A 53 -0.31 11.89 23.12
CA GLU A 53 -0.33 13.27 23.63
C GLU A 53 -1.74 13.80 23.87
N GLN A 54 -2.71 13.46 23.01
CA GLN A 54 -4.03 14.08 22.99
C GLN A 54 -5.16 13.15 23.46
N GLY A 55 -4.94 11.84 23.52
CA GLY A 55 -5.93 10.88 23.98
C GLY A 55 -7.25 11.00 23.22
N ASP A 56 -8.35 11.16 23.92
CA ASP A 56 -9.71 11.28 23.36
C ASP A 56 -9.92 12.56 22.52
N GLU A 57 -9.06 13.57 22.67
CA GLU A 57 -9.08 14.80 21.88
C GLU A 57 -8.30 14.69 20.56
N THR A 58 -7.77 13.52 20.25
CA THR A 58 -7.03 13.28 19.00
C THR A 58 -7.90 13.65 17.79
N PRO A 59 -7.44 14.57 16.91
CA PRO A 59 -8.22 14.96 15.76
C PRO A 59 -8.35 13.80 14.77
N ILE A 60 -9.56 13.57 14.30
CA ILE A 60 -9.86 12.54 13.31
C ILE A 60 -10.38 13.14 12.01
N ARG A 61 -10.18 12.40 10.91
CA ARG A 61 -10.77 12.68 9.61
C ARG A 61 -11.51 11.44 9.13
N TRP A 62 -12.68 11.63 8.54
CA TRP A 62 -13.43 10.55 7.90
C TRP A 62 -13.00 10.39 6.45
N VAL A 63 -12.76 9.15 6.04
CA VAL A 63 -12.37 8.80 4.67
C VAL A 63 -13.44 7.91 4.06
N HIS A 64 -13.94 8.30 2.88
CA HIS A 64 -14.90 7.51 2.14
C HIS A 64 -14.24 6.27 1.53
N ARG A 65 -15.00 5.18 1.35
CA ARG A 65 -14.48 3.92 0.80
C ARG A 65 -13.85 4.06 -0.59
N ASP A 66 -14.35 4.99 -1.41
CA ASP A 66 -13.79 5.21 -2.76
C ASP A 66 -12.38 5.81 -2.71
N ASP A 67 -12.05 6.57 -1.67
CA ASP A 67 -10.72 7.13 -1.42
C ASP A 67 -9.74 6.11 -0.83
N ARG A 68 -10.25 4.92 -0.46
CA ARG A 68 -9.45 3.79 0.05
C ARG A 68 -9.17 2.71 -1.00
N TYR A 69 -9.48 2.99 -2.26
CA TYR A 69 -9.16 2.16 -3.40
C TYR A 69 -8.09 2.84 -4.25
N VAL A 70 -6.96 2.18 -4.42
CA VAL A 70 -5.87 2.66 -5.26
C VAL A 70 -5.59 1.64 -6.35
N GLU A 71 -5.46 2.10 -7.59
CA GLU A 71 -5.22 1.27 -8.76
C GLU A 71 -3.92 1.70 -9.45
N LYS A 72 -3.06 0.75 -9.75
CA LYS A 72 -1.82 0.97 -10.51
C LYS A 72 -1.75 -0.01 -11.68
N LEU A 73 -1.47 0.50 -12.85
CA LEU A 73 -1.08 -0.33 -13.99
C LEU A 73 0.38 -0.77 -13.81
N ALA A 74 0.61 -2.05 -13.91
CA ALA A 74 1.97 -2.59 -13.94
C ALA A 74 2.64 -2.21 -15.27
N THR A 75 3.81 -1.61 -15.15
CA THR A 75 4.69 -1.29 -16.28
C THR A 75 6.13 -1.58 -15.88
N PRO A 76 7.06 -1.84 -16.81
CA PRO A 76 8.44 -2.21 -16.48
C PRO A 76 9.23 -1.13 -15.71
N ASP A 77 8.79 0.12 -15.75
CA ASP A 77 9.38 1.27 -15.06
C ASP A 77 8.90 1.44 -13.60
N VAL A 78 7.82 0.75 -13.20
CA VAL A 78 7.36 0.76 -11.81
C VAL A 78 8.45 0.19 -10.91
N SER A 79 8.83 0.96 -9.91
CA SER A 79 9.84 0.56 -8.92
C SER A 79 9.22 0.05 -7.62
N ILE A 80 10.04 -0.64 -6.82
CA ILE A 80 9.62 -1.03 -5.47
C ILE A 80 9.40 0.21 -4.58
N ALA A 81 10.12 1.30 -4.82
CA ALA A 81 9.94 2.56 -4.11
C ALA A 81 8.56 3.18 -4.37
N ASP A 82 8.06 3.11 -5.60
CA ASP A 82 6.71 3.58 -5.93
C ASP A 82 5.62 2.82 -5.16
N LEU A 83 5.80 1.51 -5.02
CA LEU A 83 4.81 0.63 -4.38
C LEU A 83 4.92 0.66 -2.85
N ILE A 84 6.12 0.60 -2.34
CA ILE A 84 6.40 0.42 -0.92
C ILE A 84 6.81 1.73 -0.28
N GLY A 85 7.72 2.45 -0.90
CA GLY A 85 8.29 3.69 -0.41
C GLY A 85 9.81 3.64 -0.33
N GLU A 86 10.38 4.75 0.04
CA GLU A 86 11.82 4.94 0.16
C GLU A 86 12.15 5.93 1.28
N ILE A 87 13.43 6.02 1.60
CA ILE A 87 13.91 7.04 2.53
C ILE A 87 13.97 8.38 1.78
N ASP A 88 13.36 9.40 2.35
CA ASP A 88 13.39 10.75 1.83
C ASP A 88 14.78 11.38 2.08
N PRO A 89 15.60 11.57 1.04
CA PRO A 89 16.95 12.11 1.19
C PRO A 89 16.94 13.56 1.71
N ILE A 90 15.86 14.30 1.49
CA ILE A 90 15.72 15.69 1.96
C ILE A 90 15.59 15.70 3.48
N ARG A 91 14.75 14.87 4.04
CA ARG A 91 14.55 14.75 5.50
C ARG A 91 15.81 14.27 6.20
N VAL A 92 16.59 13.41 5.56
CA VAL A 92 17.89 12.97 6.07
C VAL A 92 18.92 14.12 6.04
N ALA A 93 18.93 14.92 4.97
CA ALA A 93 19.82 16.09 4.87
C ALA A 93 19.47 17.19 5.90
N GLU A 94 18.24 17.26 6.38
CA GLU A 94 17.79 18.15 7.46
C GLU A 94 18.25 17.69 8.86
N GLY A 95 19.08 16.64 8.94
CA GLY A 95 19.68 16.15 10.18
C GLY A 95 18.83 15.15 10.96
N ARG A 96 17.78 14.59 10.34
CA ARG A 96 17.02 13.49 10.94
C ARG A 96 17.83 12.20 10.83
N TYR A 97 17.77 11.38 11.87
CA TYR A 97 18.43 10.08 11.83
C TYR A 97 17.79 9.19 10.78
N LEU A 98 18.62 8.48 10.02
CA LEU A 98 18.17 7.49 9.03
C LEU A 98 17.20 6.43 9.63
N ALA A 99 17.29 6.17 10.93
CA ALA A 99 16.42 5.23 11.66
C ALA A 99 15.06 5.82 12.10
N ASP A 100 14.78 7.08 11.76
CA ASP A 100 13.53 7.71 12.12
C ASP A 100 12.48 7.43 11.05
N GLU A 101 11.35 6.84 11.44
CA GLU A 101 10.20 6.60 10.55
C GLU A 101 9.76 7.88 9.84
N SER A 102 9.94 9.04 10.47
CA SER A 102 9.65 10.35 9.88
C SER A 102 10.45 10.66 8.61
N THR A 103 11.51 9.89 8.31
CA THR A 103 12.29 10.00 7.07
C THR A 103 11.75 9.16 5.92
N ILE A 104 10.71 8.35 6.17
CA ILE A 104 10.13 7.50 5.15
C ILE A 104 9.14 8.28 4.29
N HIS A 105 9.29 8.16 2.98
CA HIS A 105 8.26 8.51 2.00
C HIS A 105 7.48 7.24 1.66
N TYR A 106 6.24 7.15 2.13
CA TYR A 106 5.40 5.98 1.90
C TYR A 106 4.98 5.86 0.44
N GLY A 107 5.08 4.65 -0.11
CA GLY A 107 4.56 4.31 -1.42
C GLY A 107 3.05 4.07 -1.45
N LEU A 108 2.55 3.57 -2.58
CA LEU A 108 1.12 3.38 -2.80
C LEU A 108 0.48 2.37 -1.84
N ILE A 109 1.18 1.27 -1.54
CA ILE A 109 0.62 0.20 -0.68
C ILE A 109 0.40 0.68 0.75
N PRO A 110 1.40 1.25 1.46
CA PRO A 110 1.16 1.80 2.80
C PRO A 110 0.09 2.89 2.84
N ARG A 111 0.04 3.76 1.84
CA ARG A 111 -0.98 4.80 1.73
C ARG A 111 -2.40 4.25 1.53
N THR A 112 -2.50 2.97 1.10
CA THR A 112 -3.79 2.26 0.93
C THR A 112 -4.16 1.44 2.17
N ASN A 113 -3.44 1.60 3.27
CA ASN A 113 -3.77 0.91 4.52
C ASN A 113 -5.26 1.03 4.87
N ARG A 114 -5.86 -0.05 5.35
CA ARG A 114 -7.29 -0.21 5.63
C ARG A 114 -8.17 -0.06 4.38
N GLY A 115 -7.62 -0.43 3.21
CA GLY A 115 -8.25 -0.31 1.90
C GLY A 115 -7.85 -1.42 0.93
N ILE A 116 -8.06 -1.16 -0.35
CA ILE A 116 -7.80 -2.10 -1.45
C ILE A 116 -6.77 -1.50 -2.39
N PHE A 117 -5.63 -2.17 -2.54
CA PHE A 117 -4.63 -1.85 -3.55
C PHE A 117 -4.77 -2.81 -4.73
N CYS A 118 -5.03 -2.28 -5.91
CA CYS A 118 -5.14 -3.05 -7.15
C CYS A 118 -3.94 -2.84 -8.04
N ILE A 119 -3.33 -3.93 -8.50
CA ILE A 119 -2.31 -3.90 -9.54
C ILE A 119 -2.81 -4.61 -10.80
N ASN A 120 -2.96 -3.86 -11.87
CA ASN A 120 -3.41 -4.39 -13.16
C ASN A 120 -2.23 -4.86 -13.99
N GLU A 121 -2.40 -5.98 -14.69
CA GLU A 121 -1.39 -6.60 -15.56
C GLU A 121 -0.09 -6.93 -14.80
N LEU A 122 -0.22 -7.57 -13.63
CA LEU A 122 0.88 -7.93 -12.73
C LEU A 122 2.13 -8.50 -13.43
N PRO A 123 2.02 -9.38 -14.47
CA PRO A 123 3.19 -9.91 -15.18
C PRO A 123 4.05 -8.87 -15.90
N ASP A 124 3.55 -7.63 -16.09
CA ASP A 124 4.31 -6.56 -16.72
C ASP A 124 5.29 -5.85 -15.76
N LEU A 125 5.19 -6.11 -14.46
CA LEU A 125 6.22 -5.66 -13.51
C LEU A 125 7.55 -6.35 -13.75
N ALA A 126 8.65 -5.64 -13.51
CA ALA A 126 9.97 -6.26 -13.46
C ALA A 126 10.01 -7.36 -12.38
N GLU A 127 10.67 -8.49 -12.67
CA GLU A 127 10.72 -9.69 -11.80
C GLU A 127 11.12 -9.34 -10.34
N LYS A 128 12.14 -8.50 -10.16
CA LYS A 128 12.59 -8.06 -8.83
C LYS A 128 11.54 -7.29 -8.04
N VAL A 129 10.63 -6.58 -8.74
CA VAL A 129 9.54 -5.84 -8.12
C VAL A 129 8.43 -6.79 -7.71
N GLN A 130 8.12 -7.79 -8.54
CA GLN A 130 7.16 -8.85 -8.19
C GLN A 130 7.61 -9.59 -6.93
N VAL A 131 8.88 -10.01 -6.86
CA VAL A 131 9.44 -10.69 -5.67
C VAL A 131 9.34 -9.80 -4.43
N GLY A 132 9.68 -8.51 -4.54
CA GLY A 132 9.53 -7.56 -3.44
C GLY A 132 8.10 -7.39 -2.98
N LEU A 133 7.15 -7.34 -3.92
CA LEU A 133 5.72 -7.25 -3.63
C LEU A 133 5.22 -8.51 -2.90
N PHE A 134 5.60 -9.71 -3.36
CA PHE A 134 5.20 -10.97 -2.72
C PHE A 134 5.73 -11.08 -1.30
N ASN A 135 6.97 -10.70 -1.04
CA ASN A 135 7.54 -10.69 0.31
C ASN A 135 6.73 -9.80 1.26
N VAL A 136 6.33 -8.61 0.79
CA VAL A 136 5.49 -7.69 1.57
C VAL A 136 4.11 -8.30 1.86
N MET A 137 3.52 -8.96 0.88
CA MET A 137 2.20 -9.60 1.01
C MET A 137 2.24 -10.80 1.96
N GLU A 138 3.29 -11.60 1.92
CA GLU A 138 3.45 -12.82 2.73
C GLU A 138 3.73 -12.49 4.19
N GLU A 139 4.70 -11.62 4.43
CA GLU A 139 5.15 -11.29 5.78
C GLU A 139 4.28 -10.23 6.45
N ARG A 140 3.45 -9.50 5.69
CA ARG A 140 2.76 -8.28 6.12
C ARG A 140 3.70 -7.27 6.79
N ASP A 141 4.97 -7.39 6.46
CA ASP A 141 6.09 -6.69 7.05
C ASP A 141 6.69 -5.76 6.00
N PHE A 142 6.58 -4.51 6.26
CA PHE A 142 7.05 -3.49 5.37
C PHE A 142 8.53 -3.19 5.66
N GLN A 143 9.42 -3.51 4.74
CA GLN A 143 10.83 -3.15 4.83
C GLN A 143 11.19 -2.10 3.78
N VAL A 144 11.39 -0.88 4.23
CA VAL A 144 12.03 0.14 3.41
C VAL A 144 13.53 -0.15 3.35
N LYS A 145 14.13 -0.06 2.18
CA LYS A 145 15.53 -0.37 1.89
C LYS A 145 16.48 0.16 2.98
N GLY A 146 17.05 -0.73 3.79
CA GLY A 146 17.97 -0.40 4.89
C GLY A 146 17.33 -0.25 6.28
N PHE A 147 16.00 -0.29 6.39
CA PHE A 147 15.27 -0.19 7.65
C PHE A 147 14.27 -1.32 7.82
N LYS A 148 14.33 -1.97 8.96
CA LYS A 148 13.27 -2.88 9.42
C LYS A 148 12.16 -2.05 10.08
N VAL A 149 11.40 -1.33 9.28
CA VAL A 149 10.16 -0.73 9.77
C VAL A 149 9.08 -1.79 9.63
N ARG A 150 8.62 -2.30 10.76
CA ARG A 150 7.50 -3.23 10.80
C ARG A 150 6.22 -2.45 10.97
N LEU A 151 5.52 -2.22 9.87
CA LEU A 151 4.18 -1.65 9.89
C LEU A 151 3.17 -2.77 9.62
N PRO A 152 2.38 -3.19 10.61
CA PRO A 152 1.32 -4.17 10.41
C PRO A 152 0.17 -3.53 9.61
N LEU A 153 0.32 -3.48 8.29
CA LEU A 153 -0.67 -2.89 7.40
C LEU A 153 -1.85 -3.86 7.18
N ASP A 154 -3.05 -3.30 7.14
CA ASP A 154 -4.27 -4.00 6.75
C ASP A 154 -4.69 -3.58 5.34
N VAL A 155 -4.07 -4.18 4.33
CA VAL A 155 -4.32 -3.90 2.91
C VAL A 155 -4.75 -5.18 2.22
N LEU A 156 -5.88 -5.12 1.50
CA LEU A 156 -6.24 -6.16 0.54
C LEU A 156 -5.54 -5.86 -0.79
N VAL A 157 -4.56 -6.70 -1.14
CA VAL A 157 -3.89 -6.61 -2.44
C VAL A 157 -4.65 -7.47 -3.45
N VAL A 158 -5.04 -6.83 -4.57
CA VAL A 158 -5.72 -7.48 -5.68
C VAL A 158 -4.90 -7.28 -6.94
N ALA A 159 -4.69 -8.36 -7.70
CA ALA A 159 -3.98 -8.28 -8.97
C ALA A 159 -4.85 -8.80 -10.11
N SER A 160 -4.60 -8.29 -11.32
CA SER A 160 -5.12 -8.88 -12.55
C SER A 160 -3.98 -9.35 -13.45
N ALA A 161 -4.23 -10.41 -14.20
CA ALA A 161 -3.31 -10.92 -15.20
C ALA A 161 -4.05 -11.61 -16.33
N ASN A 162 -3.40 -11.69 -17.51
CA ASN A 162 -3.90 -12.44 -18.64
C ASN A 162 -3.13 -13.76 -18.75
N PRO A 163 -3.80 -14.89 -19.03
CA PRO A 163 -3.13 -16.21 -19.16
C PRO A 163 -2.02 -16.25 -20.22
N GLU A 164 -2.18 -15.50 -21.30
CA GLU A 164 -1.19 -15.43 -22.39
C GLU A 164 0.14 -14.81 -21.94
N ASP A 165 0.11 -13.93 -20.95
CA ASP A 165 1.31 -13.25 -20.47
C ASP A 165 2.19 -14.19 -19.63
N TYR A 166 1.60 -15.21 -18.99
CA TYR A 166 2.34 -16.27 -18.28
C TYR A 166 3.13 -17.18 -19.22
N THR A 167 2.57 -17.53 -20.39
CA THR A 167 3.22 -18.41 -21.35
C THR A 167 4.38 -17.75 -22.09
N ARG A 168 4.33 -16.44 -22.27
CA ARG A 168 5.38 -15.68 -22.98
C ARG A 168 6.58 -15.34 -22.12
N ARG A 169 6.43 -15.25 -20.80
CA ARG A 169 7.49 -14.81 -19.87
C ARG A 169 7.99 -15.91 -18.92
N GLY A 170 7.46 -17.11 -19.03
CA GLY A 170 8.05 -18.35 -18.48
C GLY A 170 8.19 -18.42 -16.96
N ARG A 171 7.54 -17.55 -16.20
CA ARG A 171 7.57 -17.60 -14.73
C ARG A 171 6.34 -16.96 -14.12
N ILE A 172 5.56 -17.75 -13.51
CA ILE A 172 4.97 -17.63 -12.16
C ILE A 172 4.65 -19.06 -11.73
#